data_90a565b1401560f440135853183fac25
#
_entry.id   90a565b1401560f440135853183fac25
#
_cell.length_a   1.000
_cell.length_b   1.000
_cell.length_c   1.000
_cell.angle_alpha   90.00
_cell.angle_beta   90.00
_cell.angle_gamma   90.00
#
_symmetry.space_group_name_H-M   'P 1'
#
loop_
_entity.id
_entity.type
_entity.pdbx_description
1 polymer ?
#
loop_
_entity_poly.entity_id
_entity_poly.type
_entity_poly.pdbx_seq_one_letter_code
_entity_poly.pdbx_strand_id
1 'polypeptide(L)'
;DSCKVIFEKQYIDDDTVSCGIGDILAAYFKNSGEGHYAFAYTQDGKKEYFDEEGANLRKAFLKAPLNYRRISSKFSNGRMHPIYHVVRPHHGVDYAAPSGTPVQTIGDGTVIEKGWDNKGGGNYMKIKHNSTYTTTYMHLKGFAKGISKGSKVKQGQVIGYVGSTGAS
;
A
#
# COMPACT_ATOMS: atom_id res chain seq x y z
N ASP A 1 5.08 -2.44 25.78
CA ASP A 1 4.12 -2.77 24.71
C ASP A 1 3.69 -4.23 24.86
N SER A 2 2.43 -4.55 24.60
CA SER A 2 1.90 -5.91 24.67
C SER A 2 0.89 -6.15 23.54
N CYS A 3 0.82 -7.40 23.06
CA CYS A 3 -0.14 -7.81 22.04
C CYS A 3 -0.83 -9.08 22.49
N LYS A 4 -2.15 -9.15 22.30
CA LYS A 4 -2.96 -10.36 22.49
C LYS A 4 -3.79 -10.56 21.23
N VAL A 5 -3.88 -11.80 20.76
CA VAL A 5 -4.63 -12.15 19.55
C VAL A 5 -5.49 -13.37 19.82
N ILE A 6 -6.73 -13.32 19.41
CA ILE A 6 -7.66 -14.45 19.34
C ILE A 6 -7.77 -14.83 17.87
N PHE A 7 -7.49 -16.09 17.54
CA PHE A 7 -7.50 -16.58 16.19
C PHE A 7 -8.04 -18.01 16.12
N GLU A 8 -8.51 -18.40 14.96
CA GLU A 8 -8.89 -19.77 14.66
C GLU A 8 -7.65 -20.62 14.45
N LYS A 9 -7.64 -21.81 15.02
CA LYS A 9 -6.59 -22.79 14.80
C LYS A 9 -7.13 -23.88 13.87
N GLN A 10 -6.44 -24.14 12.77
CA GLN A 10 -6.86 -25.16 11.81
C GLN A 10 -6.13 -26.48 12.10
N TYR A 11 -6.85 -27.58 12.05
CA TYR A 11 -6.35 -28.94 12.27
C TYR A 11 -6.70 -29.84 11.07
N ILE A 12 -5.87 -30.85 10.84
CA ILE A 12 -6.14 -31.96 9.92
C ILE A 12 -6.43 -33.17 10.77
N ASP A 13 -7.50 -33.91 10.41
CA ASP A 13 -7.94 -35.15 11.02
C ASP A 13 -7.90 -35.19 12.56
N ASP A 14 -9.05 -35.34 13.17
CA ASP A 14 -9.28 -35.58 14.61
C ASP A 14 -8.48 -34.69 15.58
N ASP A 15 -8.32 -33.39 15.25
CA ASP A 15 -7.72 -32.35 16.12
C ASP A 15 -6.27 -32.62 16.57
N THR A 16 -5.53 -33.51 15.89
CA THR A 16 -4.20 -33.91 16.34
C THR A 16 -3.06 -33.16 15.67
N VAL A 17 -3.21 -32.72 14.40
CA VAL A 17 -2.17 -32.02 13.65
C VAL A 17 -2.62 -30.62 13.25
N SER A 18 -2.00 -29.59 13.84
CA SER A 18 -2.27 -28.21 13.43
C SER A 18 -1.68 -27.94 12.06
N CYS A 19 -2.51 -27.49 11.11
CA CYS A 19 -2.11 -27.13 9.74
C CYS A 19 -1.97 -25.63 9.53
N GLY A 20 -2.16 -24.80 10.56
CA GLY A 20 -1.95 -23.37 10.46
C GLY A 20 -2.87 -22.53 11.34
N ILE A 21 -2.75 -21.24 11.15
CA ILE A 21 -3.58 -20.22 11.77
C ILE A 21 -4.64 -19.83 10.75
N GLY A 22 -5.91 -19.90 11.13
CA GLY A 22 -7.03 -19.41 10.36
C GLY A 22 -7.23 -17.90 10.56
N ASP A 23 -8.47 -17.50 10.65
CA ASP A 23 -8.83 -16.10 10.77
C ASP A 23 -8.49 -15.52 12.15
N ILE A 24 -8.00 -14.28 12.17
CA ILE A 24 -7.93 -13.48 13.39
C ILE A 24 -9.33 -12.98 13.71
N LEU A 25 -9.82 -13.30 14.89
CA LEU A 25 -11.16 -12.93 15.36
C LEU A 25 -11.13 -11.62 16.16
N ALA A 26 -10.11 -11.45 17.00
CA ALA A 26 -9.89 -10.22 17.74
C ALA A 26 -8.41 -10.01 18.05
N ALA A 27 -8.02 -8.77 18.23
CA ALA A 27 -6.68 -8.39 18.66
C ALA A 27 -6.75 -7.23 19.66
N TYR A 28 -5.80 -7.22 20.58
CA TYR A 28 -5.50 -6.09 21.45
C TYR A 28 -4.03 -5.77 21.32
N PHE A 29 -3.72 -4.49 21.13
CA PHE A 29 -2.36 -3.98 21.05
C PHE A 29 -2.19 -2.77 21.95
N LYS A 30 -1.24 -2.81 22.88
CA LYS A 30 -0.88 -1.67 23.72
C LYS A 30 0.42 -1.06 23.24
N ASN A 31 0.39 0.23 22.90
CA ASN A 31 1.54 0.99 22.46
C ASN A 31 1.61 2.31 23.21
N SER A 32 2.77 2.62 23.82
CA SER A 32 3.00 3.88 24.54
C SER A 32 1.94 4.21 25.60
N GLY A 33 1.39 3.17 26.25
CA GLY A 33 0.35 3.32 27.27
C GLY A 33 -1.09 3.27 26.74
N GLU A 34 -1.33 3.49 25.45
CA GLU A 34 -2.65 3.43 24.82
C GLU A 34 -2.98 2.00 24.35
N GLY A 35 -4.20 1.55 24.65
CA GLY A 35 -4.74 0.27 24.21
C GLY A 35 -5.56 0.45 22.93
N HIS A 36 -5.37 -0.43 21.95
CA HIS A 36 -6.12 -0.48 20.72
C HIS A 36 -6.73 -1.86 20.57
N TYR A 37 -8.01 -1.91 20.24
CA TYR A 37 -8.75 -3.15 20.01
C TYR A 37 -9.10 -3.30 18.55
N ALA A 38 -9.20 -4.53 18.09
CA ALA A 38 -9.67 -4.88 16.76
C ALA A 38 -10.57 -6.10 16.85
N PHE A 39 -11.78 -6.01 16.35
CA PHE A 39 -12.76 -7.08 16.31
C PHE A 39 -13.13 -7.38 14.85
N ALA A 40 -13.01 -8.63 14.45
CA ALA A 40 -13.45 -9.06 13.13
C ALA A 40 -14.98 -9.10 13.08
N TYR A 41 -15.54 -8.50 12.05
CA TYR A 41 -16.97 -8.56 11.76
C TYR A 41 -17.19 -8.73 10.26
N THR A 42 -18.15 -9.59 9.90
CA THR A 42 -18.50 -9.83 8.50
C THR A 42 -19.86 -9.22 8.21
N GLN A 43 -19.87 -8.24 7.32
CA GLN A 43 -21.08 -7.60 6.81
C GLN A 43 -21.10 -7.69 5.30
N ASP A 44 -22.23 -8.06 4.74
CA ASP A 44 -22.42 -8.23 3.28
C ASP A 44 -21.36 -9.13 2.62
N GLY A 45 -20.97 -10.21 3.31
CA GLY A 45 -19.95 -11.16 2.85
C GLY A 45 -18.53 -10.63 2.89
N LYS A 46 -18.29 -9.45 3.47
CA LYS A 46 -16.98 -8.82 3.58
C LYS A 46 -16.55 -8.76 5.04
N LYS A 47 -15.41 -9.39 5.34
CA LYS A 47 -14.79 -9.35 6.65
C LYS A 47 -13.95 -8.09 6.78
N GLU A 48 -14.19 -7.32 7.81
CA GLU A 48 -13.45 -6.11 8.17
C GLU A 48 -13.17 -6.09 9.69
N TYR A 49 -12.35 -5.17 10.14
CA TYR A 49 -12.00 -5.02 11.55
C TYR A 49 -12.46 -3.66 12.07
N PHE A 50 -13.01 -3.65 13.28
CA PHE A 50 -13.59 -2.49 13.92
C PHE A 50 -13.01 -2.33 15.32
N ASP A 51 -12.93 -1.09 15.82
CA ASP A 51 -12.61 -0.83 17.22
C ASP A 51 -13.81 -1.10 18.15
N GLU A 52 -13.64 -0.81 19.44
CA GLU A 52 -14.68 -0.98 20.46
C GLU A 52 -15.87 -0.05 20.29
N GLU A 53 -15.73 1.05 19.55
CA GLU A 53 -16.82 1.98 19.22
C GLU A 53 -17.50 1.64 17.88
N GLY A 54 -17.03 0.60 17.19
CA GLY A 54 -17.56 0.19 15.89
C GLY A 54 -17.00 1.00 14.71
N ALA A 55 -15.95 1.79 14.90
CA ALA A 55 -15.29 2.47 13.81
C ALA A 55 -14.38 1.50 13.03
N ASN A 56 -14.46 1.56 11.70
CA ASN A 56 -13.67 0.69 10.84
C ASN A 56 -12.18 1.04 10.90
N LEU A 57 -11.35 0.06 11.29
CA LEU A 57 -9.91 0.22 11.45
C LEU A 57 -9.14 0.28 10.12
N ARG A 58 -9.81 0.05 9.00
CA ARG A 58 -9.19 0.16 7.69
C ARG A 58 -8.82 1.60 7.40
N LYS A 59 -7.53 1.91 7.42
CA LYS A 59 -7.04 3.23 7.03
C LYS A 59 -7.39 3.51 5.58
N ALA A 60 -7.83 4.74 5.30
CA ALA A 60 -8.14 5.19 3.93
C ALA A 60 -6.95 4.98 2.97
N PHE A 61 -5.71 5.09 3.50
CA PHE A 61 -4.49 4.91 2.73
C PHE A 61 -3.43 4.11 3.50
N LEU A 62 -2.70 3.24 2.77
CA LEU A 62 -1.49 2.61 3.27
C LEU A 62 -0.40 3.68 3.49
N LYS A 63 0.46 3.46 4.45
CA LYS A 63 1.59 4.34 4.75
C LYS A 63 2.64 4.39 3.62
N ALA A 64 2.77 3.31 2.86
CA ALA A 64 3.68 3.20 1.72
C ALA A 64 3.10 2.25 0.65
N PRO A 65 3.45 2.46 -0.64
CA PRO A 65 2.93 1.64 -1.75
C PRO A 65 3.69 0.33 -1.96
N LEU A 66 4.73 0.06 -1.19
CA LEU A 66 5.59 -1.12 -1.36
C LEU A 66 6.39 -1.41 -0.09
N ASN A 67 6.95 -2.61 -0.03
CA ASN A 67 7.99 -2.93 0.93
C ASN A 67 9.32 -2.32 0.44
N TYR A 68 9.90 -1.40 1.19
CA TYR A 68 11.09 -0.63 0.82
C TYR A 68 12.19 -0.75 1.87
N ARG A 69 13.46 -0.59 1.43
CA ARG A 69 14.62 -0.58 2.33
C ARG A 69 14.76 0.76 3.06
N ARG A 70 14.57 1.87 2.34
CA ARG A 70 14.63 3.24 2.87
C ARG A 70 13.91 4.22 1.96
N ILE A 71 13.55 5.37 2.49
CA ILE A 71 13.18 6.55 1.70
C ILE A 71 14.47 7.19 1.22
N SER A 72 14.70 7.19 -0.10
CA SER A 72 15.90 7.78 -0.71
C SER A 72 15.78 9.29 -0.89
N SER A 73 14.56 9.79 -1.12
CA SER A 73 14.28 11.23 -1.19
C SER A 73 12.88 11.55 -0.69
N LYS A 74 12.78 12.59 0.12
CA LYS A 74 11.52 13.12 0.65
C LYS A 74 10.95 14.21 -0.27
N PHE A 75 9.68 14.56 -0.05
CA PHE A 75 9.06 15.75 -0.63
C PHE A 75 9.87 17.01 -0.29
N SER A 76 10.07 17.88 -1.29
CA SER A 76 10.77 19.16 -1.12
C SER A 76 10.32 20.16 -2.21
N ASN A 77 10.10 21.40 -1.83
CA ASN A 77 9.84 22.48 -2.79
C ASN A 77 11.13 22.98 -3.49
N GLY A 78 12.30 22.63 -2.97
CA GLY A 78 13.59 22.97 -3.59
C GLY A 78 14.71 22.10 -3.02
N ARG A 79 15.21 21.18 -3.85
CA ARG A 79 16.40 20.37 -3.55
C ARG A 79 17.37 20.36 -4.72
N MET A 80 18.65 20.14 -4.44
CA MET A 80 19.64 19.89 -5.50
C MET A 80 19.26 18.59 -6.23
N HIS A 81 19.03 18.67 -7.55
CA HIS A 81 18.71 17.49 -8.36
C HIS A 81 19.98 16.65 -8.53
N PRO A 82 19.95 15.33 -8.22
CA PRO A 82 21.16 14.51 -8.20
C PRO A 82 21.83 14.33 -9.57
N ILE A 83 21.06 14.44 -10.66
CA ILE A 83 21.55 14.26 -12.04
C ILE A 83 21.89 15.62 -12.69
N TYR A 84 21.01 16.62 -12.54
CA TYR A 84 21.13 17.90 -13.24
C TYR A 84 21.89 18.96 -12.46
N HIS A 85 22.20 18.73 -11.18
CA HIS A 85 22.90 19.66 -10.26
C HIS A 85 22.29 21.08 -10.22
N VAL A 86 20.98 21.16 -10.35
CA VAL A 86 20.20 22.39 -10.22
C VAL A 86 19.14 22.24 -9.14
N VAL A 87 18.76 23.35 -8.51
CA VAL A 87 17.69 23.34 -7.51
C VAL A 87 16.36 23.14 -8.23
N ARG A 88 15.66 22.03 -7.90
CA ARG A 88 14.34 21.71 -8.43
C ARG A 88 13.41 21.19 -7.34
N PRO A 89 12.10 21.42 -7.45
CA PRO A 89 11.15 20.80 -6.56
C PRO A 89 11.09 19.28 -6.77
N HIS A 90 10.81 18.56 -5.70
CA HIS A 90 10.49 17.13 -5.72
C HIS A 90 9.15 16.91 -5.02
N HIS A 91 8.07 16.90 -5.80
CA HIS A 91 6.71 16.80 -5.29
C HIS A 91 6.25 15.34 -5.09
N GLY A 92 7.17 14.50 -4.62
CA GLY A 92 6.92 13.10 -4.33
C GLY A 92 7.83 12.56 -3.23
N VAL A 93 7.75 11.26 -3.02
CA VAL A 93 8.63 10.49 -2.12
C VAL A 93 9.24 9.36 -2.92
N ASP A 94 10.58 9.28 -2.91
CA ASP A 94 11.30 8.20 -3.58
C ASP A 94 11.60 7.08 -2.58
N TYR A 95 11.15 5.88 -2.92
CA TYR A 95 11.35 4.66 -2.15
C TYR A 95 12.42 3.79 -2.81
N ALA A 96 13.50 3.47 -2.10
CA ALA A 96 14.53 2.56 -2.56
C ALA A 96 14.15 1.11 -2.30
N ALA A 97 13.94 0.34 -3.36
CA ALA A 97 13.64 -1.07 -3.32
C ALA A 97 14.28 -1.79 -4.52
N PRO A 98 14.49 -3.11 -4.47
CA PRO A 98 14.99 -3.88 -5.60
C PRO A 98 14.08 -3.76 -6.82
N SER A 99 14.68 -3.71 -8.03
CA SER A 99 13.89 -3.74 -9.27
C SER A 99 13.02 -4.99 -9.33
N GLY A 100 11.76 -4.83 -9.71
CA GLY A 100 10.76 -5.91 -9.72
C GLY A 100 9.98 -6.08 -8.42
N THR A 101 10.30 -5.35 -7.34
CA THR A 101 9.47 -5.35 -6.13
C THR A 101 8.04 -4.92 -6.48
N PRO A 102 7.00 -5.64 -6.00
CA PRO A 102 5.62 -5.26 -6.25
C PRO A 102 5.28 -3.87 -5.71
N VAL A 103 4.64 -3.06 -6.52
CA VAL A 103 4.07 -1.76 -6.15
C VAL A 103 2.58 -1.90 -6.04
N GLN A 104 2.02 -1.50 -4.90
CA GLN A 104 0.61 -1.60 -4.57
C GLN A 104 -0.05 -0.23 -4.57
N THR A 105 -1.32 -0.16 -4.92
CA THR A 105 -2.09 1.07 -4.66
C THR A 105 -2.27 1.27 -3.16
N ILE A 106 -2.05 2.51 -2.70
CA ILE A 106 -2.19 2.84 -1.28
C ILE A 106 -3.64 2.92 -0.80
N GLY A 107 -4.60 3.01 -1.70
CA GLY A 107 -6.04 3.09 -1.39
C GLY A 107 -6.89 2.49 -2.50
N ASP A 108 -8.17 2.26 -2.21
CA ASP A 108 -9.16 1.95 -3.24
C ASP A 108 -9.23 3.09 -4.25
N GLY A 109 -9.50 2.80 -5.51
CA GLY A 109 -9.60 3.85 -6.51
C GLY A 109 -9.83 3.35 -7.92
N THR A 110 -9.77 4.30 -8.85
CA THR A 110 -9.88 4.04 -10.29
C THR A 110 -8.64 4.54 -11.01
N VAL A 111 -8.06 3.72 -11.86
CA VAL A 111 -6.93 4.11 -12.72
C VAL A 111 -7.42 5.13 -13.73
N ILE A 112 -6.95 6.37 -13.64
CA ILE A 112 -7.35 7.45 -14.56
C ILE A 112 -6.35 7.66 -15.68
N GLU A 113 -5.07 7.35 -15.46
CA GLU A 113 -4.01 7.43 -16.46
C GLU A 113 -3.02 6.27 -16.28
N LYS A 114 -2.47 5.79 -17.39
CA LYS A 114 -1.40 4.79 -17.44
C LYS A 114 -0.64 4.99 -18.74
N GLY A 115 0.68 5.10 -18.69
CA GLY A 115 1.47 5.33 -19.89
C GLY A 115 2.94 5.63 -19.61
N TRP A 116 3.54 6.37 -20.54
CA TRP A 116 4.92 6.84 -20.49
C TRP A 116 4.95 8.36 -20.39
N ASP A 117 5.72 8.88 -19.44
CA ASP A 117 5.99 10.31 -19.27
C ASP A 117 7.38 10.66 -19.79
N ASN A 118 7.41 11.45 -20.87
CA ASN A 118 8.64 11.94 -21.50
C ASN A 118 9.37 13.03 -20.70
N LYS A 119 8.74 13.57 -19.65
CA LYS A 119 9.33 14.62 -18.80
C LYS A 119 10.16 14.07 -17.64
N GLY A 120 10.39 12.77 -17.66
CA GLY A 120 11.27 12.11 -16.68
C GLY A 120 10.60 11.03 -15.83
N GLY A 121 9.27 10.97 -15.77
CA GLY A 121 8.55 10.00 -14.94
C GLY A 121 8.62 8.55 -15.43
N GLY A 122 8.95 8.33 -16.71
CA GLY A 122 8.99 7.00 -17.31
C GLY A 122 7.63 6.33 -17.34
N ASN A 123 7.59 5.02 -17.07
CA ASN A 123 6.32 4.32 -16.90
C ASN A 123 5.61 4.83 -15.64
N TYR A 124 4.39 5.30 -15.82
CA TYR A 124 3.60 5.85 -14.71
C TYR A 124 2.14 5.39 -14.71
N MET A 125 1.52 5.48 -13.54
CA MET A 125 0.09 5.24 -13.35
C MET A 125 -0.47 6.27 -12.37
N LYS A 126 -1.65 6.83 -12.69
CA LYS A 126 -2.42 7.69 -11.77
C LYS A 126 -3.69 6.99 -11.33
N ILE A 127 -3.96 7.03 -10.03
CA ILE A 127 -5.14 6.45 -9.41
C ILE A 127 -5.89 7.53 -8.65
N LYS A 128 -7.14 7.74 -9.05
CA LYS A 128 -8.07 8.63 -8.35
C LYS A 128 -8.77 7.83 -7.26
N HIS A 129 -8.61 8.24 -6.01
CA HIS A 129 -9.19 7.58 -4.84
C HIS A 129 -10.57 8.15 -4.50
N ASN A 130 -10.68 9.48 -4.54
CA ASN A 130 -11.94 10.20 -4.28
C ASN A 130 -11.89 11.59 -4.95
N SER A 131 -12.78 12.49 -4.57
CA SER A 131 -12.81 13.87 -5.10
C SER A 131 -11.56 14.69 -4.77
N THR A 132 -10.88 14.37 -3.66
CA THR A 132 -9.75 15.14 -3.11
C THR A 132 -8.40 14.52 -3.47
N TYR A 133 -8.28 13.18 -3.44
CA TYR A 133 -6.99 12.49 -3.50
C TYR A 133 -6.79 11.69 -4.78
N THR A 134 -5.65 11.95 -5.41
CA THR A 134 -5.11 11.17 -6.53
C THR A 134 -3.64 10.88 -6.26
N THR A 135 -3.21 9.63 -6.48
CA THR A 135 -1.81 9.24 -6.37
C THR A 135 -1.20 8.94 -7.73
N THR A 136 0.09 9.25 -7.86
CA THR A 136 0.87 8.94 -9.05
C THR A 136 2.04 8.04 -8.67
N TYR A 137 2.21 6.95 -9.40
CA TYR A 137 3.30 5.98 -9.27
C TYR A 137 4.16 6.09 -10.52
N MET A 138 5.45 6.39 -10.35
CA MET A 138 6.38 6.68 -11.44
C MET A 138 7.56 5.72 -11.45
N HIS A 139 8.37 5.79 -12.50
CA HIS A 139 9.59 5.00 -12.69
C HIS A 139 9.36 3.48 -12.67
N LEU A 140 8.14 3.03 -12.96
CA LEU A 140 7.79 1.61 -12.92
C LEU A 140 8.56 0.83 -14.00
N LYS A 141 9.04 -0.38 -13.66
CA LYS A 141 9.57 -1.34 -14.64
C LYS A 141 8.48 -1.77 -15.62
N GLY A 142 7.26 -1.91 -15.13
CA GLY A 142 6.09 -2.31 -15.89
C GLY A 142 4.85 -2.35 -15.00
N PHE A 143 3.73 -2.66 -15.63
CA PHE A 143 2.41 -2.67 -14.99
C PHE A 143 1.98 -4.10 -14.67
N ALA A 144 1.16 -4.27 -13.64
CA ALA A 144 0.54 -5.55 -13.35
C ALA A 144 -0.45 -5.96 -14.47
N LYS A 145 -0.55 -7.26 -14.71
CA LYS A 145 -1.45 -7.82 -15.73
C LYS A 145 -2.91 -7.48 -15.41
N GLY A 146 -3.68 -7.15 -16.43
CA GLY A 146 -5.12 -6.88 -16.31
C GLY A 146 -5.48 -5.48 -15.81
N ILE A 147 -4.50 -4.60 -15.55
CA ILE A 147 -4.77 -3.22 -15.12
C ILE A 147 -4.63 -2.26 -16.31
N SER A 148 -5.70 -1.52 -16.57
CA SER A 148 -5.78 -0.50 -17.63
C SER A 148 -6.48 0.76 -17.11
N LYS A 149 -6.47 1.82 -17.92
CA LYS A 149 -7.29 3.01 -17.65
C LYS A 149 -8.75 2.60 -17.48
N GLY A 150 -9.41 3.08 -16.44
CA GLY A 150 -10.78 2.72 -16.05
C GLY A 150 -10.87 1.55 -15.06
N SER A 151 -9.80 0.77 -14.86
CA SER A 151 -9.81 -0.33 -13.88
C SER A 151 -10.04 0.18 -12.46
N LYS A 152 -10.95 -0.47 -11.73
CA LYS A 152 -11.10 -0.29 -10.30
C LYS A 152 -10.06 -1.15 -9.58
N VAL A 153 -9.38 -0.57 -8.60
CA VAL A 153 -8.34 -1.24 -7.81
C VAL A 153 -8.67 -1.13 -6.33
N LYS A 154 -8.24 -2.14 -5.57
CA LYS A 154 -8.43 -2.20 -4.11
C LYS A 154 -7.11 -1.86 -3.40
N GLN A 155 -7.20 -1.23 -2.23
CA GLN A 155 -6.05 -0.97 -1.37
C GLN A 155 -5.19 -2.24 -1.20
N GLY A 156 -3.88 -2.10 -1.39
CA GLY A 156 -2.93 -3.22 -1.35
C GLY A 156 -2.85 -4.05 -2.63
N GLN A 157 -3.69 -3.79 -3.64
CA GLN A 157 -3.61 -4.49 -4.93
C GLN A 157 -2.33 -4.11 -5.67
N VAL A 158 -1.60 -5.10 -6.19
CA VAL A 158 -0.40 -4.88 -7.01
C VAL A 158 -0.81 -4.22 -8.34
N ILE A 159 -0.21 -3.08 -8.64
CA ILE A 159 -0.49 -2.27 -9.84
C ILE A 159 0.68 -2.22 -10.82
N GLY A 160 1.88 -2.55 -10.35
CA GLY A 160 3.10 -2.53 -11.15
C GLY A 160 4.30 -3.01 -10.35
N TYR A 161 5.48 -2.76 -10.86
CA TYR A 161 6.74 -3.22 -10.29
C TYR A 161 7.78 -2.12 -10.29
N VAL A 162 8.61 -2.07 -9.25
CA VAL A 162 9.73 -1.13 -9.12
C VAL A 162 10.67 -1.23 -10.31
N GLY A 163 11.03 -0.09 -10.86
CA GLY A 163 11.99 0.03 -11.95
C GLY A 163 12.86 1.27 -11.80
N SER A 164 13.46 1.66 -12.91
CA SER A 164 14.27 2.88 -13.05
C SER A 164 14.02 3.51 -14.42
N THR A 165 12.78 3.46 -14.92
CA THR A 165 12.42 4.05 -16.21
C THR A 165 12.31 5.57 -16.08
N GLY A 166 12.64 6.30 -17.15
CA GLY A 166 12.71 7.76 -17.12
C GLY A 166 14.00 8.27 -16.49
N ALA A 167 13.93 9.39 -15.79
CA ALA A 167 15.05 10.05 -15.11
C ALA A 167 15.07 9.64 -13.61
N SER A 168 15.43 8.40 -13.34
CA SER A 168 15.46 7.81 -12.01
C SER A 168 16.82 7.22 -11.68
#